data_9198312c0c7b9a82eff08aee8f7ffc8d
#
_entry.id   9198312c0c7b9a82eff08aee8f7ffc8d
#
_cell.length_a   1.000
_cell.length_b   1.000
_cell.length_c   1.000
_cell.angle_alpha   90.00
_cell.angle_beta   90.00
_cell.angle_gamma   90.00
#
_symmetry.space_group_name_H-M   'P 1'
#
loop_
_entity.id
_entity.type
_entity.pdbx_description
1 polymer ?
#
loop_
_entity_poly.entity_id
_entity_poly.type
_entity_poly.pdbx_seq_one_letter_code
_entity_poly.pdbx_strand_id
1 'polypeptide(L)'
;ERDLADVCMVGRSLLCDPDFVNKIKNGQEDDIRPCIGCLGCLSSTMLKDHVECGINPSLTSENEETVTPATISQNILVIGGGPAGLEAAYILSKRGHKVTLAERHHTLGGAMIVAGYPIAKQHFAQTTKYFIKRVIDCNIKIELNTIVDQAYLSQHHYDHIIVATGAKPLRLDIFK
;
A
#
# COMPACT_ATOMS: atom_id res chain seq x y z
N GLU A 1 -9.28 -7.82 29.16
CA GLU A 1 -8.95 -9.21 28.87
C GLU A 1 -10.14 -10.06 29.26
N ARG A 2 -10.69 -10.78 28.29
CA ARG A 2 -11.83 -11.68 28.54
C ARG A 2 -11.24 -13.08 28.41
N ASP A 3 -11.12 -13.85 29.47
CA ASP A 3 -10.60 -15.22 29.49
C ASP A 3 -11.41 -16.17 28.56
N LEU A 4 -11.35 -15.86 27.23
CA LEU A 4 -12.09 -16.58 26.21
C LEU A 4 -11.30 -17.72 25.57
N ALA A 5 -9.95 -17.68 25.67
CA ALA A 5 -9.06 -18.71 25.13
C ALA A 5 -7.68 -18.60 25.75
N ASP A 6 -7.05 -19.75 25.99
CA ASP A 6 -5.67 -19.84 26.50
C ASP A 6 -4.63 -19.62 25.39
N VAL A 7 -4.98 -19.95 24.15
CA VAL A 7 -4.10 -19.83 22.98
C VAL A 7 -4.91 -19.34 21.78
N CYS A 8 -4.32 -18.41 21.02
CA CYS A 8 -4.87 -17.93 19.75
C CYS A 8 -3.95 -18.33 18.60
N MET A 9 -4.48 -19.07 17.63
CA MET A 9 -3.74 -19.46 16.43
C MET A 9 -4.02 -18.46 15.31
N VAL A 10 -2.96 -17.79 14.80
CA VAL A 10 -3.05 -16.76 13.77
C VAL A 10 -2.33 -17.26 12.50
N GLY A 11 -3.04 -17.30 11.38
CA GLY A 11 -2.51 -17.75 10.09
C GLY A 11 -2.20 -16.60 9.13
N ARG A 12 -3.16 -16.26 8.28
CA ARG A 12 -2.97 -15.29 7.18
C ARG A 12 -2.51 -13.89 7.61
N SER A 13 -2.82 -13.46 8.82
CA SER A 13 -2.32 -12.19 9.35
C SER A 13 -0.81 -12.18 9.50
N LEU A 14 -0.20 -13.32 9.89
CA LEU A 14 1.26 -13.46 9.97
C LEU A 14 1.93 -13.51 8.58
N LEU A 15 1.27 -14.06 7.56
CA LEU A 15 1.75 -13.97 6.17
C LEU A 15 1.70 -12.52 5.67
N CYS A 16 0.69 -11.77 6.10
CA CYS A 16 0.51 -10.38 5.72
C CYS A 16 1.48 -9.44 6.47
N ASP A 17 1.69 -9.71 7.76
CA ASP A 17 2.58 -8.95 8.64
C ASP A 17 3.36 -9.90 9.55
N PRO A 18 4.63 -10.22 9.24
CA PRO A 18 5.46 -11.08 10.07
C PRO A 18 5.64 -10.57 11.50
N ASP A 19 5.62 -9.25 11.68
CA ASP A 19 5.78 -8.58 12.99
C ASP A 19 4.48 -8.42 13.78
N PHE A 20 3.39 -9.01 13.31
CA PHE A 20 2.04 -8.90 13.90
C PHE A 20 2.04 -9.04 15.44
N VAL A 21 2.66 -10.10 15.96
CA VAL A 21 2.68 -10.38 17.41
C VAL A 21 3.52 -9.35 18.17
N ASN A 22 4.67 -8.95 17.63
CA ASN A 22 5.54 -7.95 18.24
C ASN A 22 4.86 -6.58 18.30
N LYS A 23 4.17 -6.19 17.23
CA LYS A 23 3.40 -4.95 17.18
C LYS A 23 2.29 -4.91 18.24
N ILE A 24 1.54 -6.00 18.40
CA ILE A 24 0.53 -6.10 19.47
C ILE A 24 1.18 -5.96 20.85
N LYS A 25 2.27 -6.68 21.12
CA LYS A 25 2.98 -6.59 22.41
C LYS A 25 3.46 -5.19 22.74
N ASN A 26 3.79 -4.40 21.73
CA ASN A 26 4.33 -3.04 21.86
C ASN A 26 3.25 -1.96 21.79
N GLY A 27 1.95 -2.30 21.71
CA GLY A 27 0.86 -1.33 21.56
C GLY A 27 0.88 -0.58 20.22
N GLN A 28 1.33 -1.24 19.16
CA GLN A 28 1.50 -0.69 17.81
C GLN A 28 0.48 -1.29 16.83
N GLU A 29 -0.76 -1.47 17.26
CA GLU A 29 -1.81 -2.12 16.46
C GLU A 29 -2.12 -1.35 15.16
N ASP A 30 -1.98 -0.03 15.19
CA ASP A 30 -2.17 0.83 13.99
C ASP A 30 -1.08 0.64 12.92
N ASP A 31 0.04 0.02 13.28
CA ASP A 31 1.14 -0.29 12.36
C ASP A 31 1.05 -1.71 11.79
N ILE A 32 0.04 -2.48 12.20
CA ILE A 32 -0.19 -3.81 11.65
C ILE A 32 -0.71 -3.71 10.21
N ARG A 33 -0.09 -4.44 9.29
CA ARG A 33 -0.55 -4.62 7.90
C ARG A 33 -1.74 -5.58 7.86
N PRO A 34 -2.98 -5.12 7.65
CA PRO A 34 -4.15 -5.98 7.76
C PRO A 34 -4.32 -6.91 6.55
N CYS A 35 -4.64 -8.16 6.83
CA CYS A 35 -5.00 -9.10 5.77
C CYS A 35 -6.40 -8.77 5.21
N ILE A 36 -6.52 -8.59 3.89
CA ILE A 36 -7.79 -8.29 3.20
C ILE A 36 -8.64 -9.53 2.89
N GLY A 37 -8.19 -10.72 3.25
CA GLY A 37 -8.94 -11.95 3.01
C GLY A 37 -9.07 -12.35 1.54
N CYS A 38 -8.18 -11.88 0.66
CA CYS A 38 -8.25 -12.13 -0.79
C CYS A 38 -7.96 -13.57 -1.22
N LEU A 39 -7.46 -14.42 -0.30
CA LEU A 39 -7.05 -15.81 -0.55
C LEU A 39 -5.94 -15.97 -1.61
N GLY A 40 -5.25 -14.90 -1.99
CA GLY A 40 -4.12 -14.94 -2.94
C GLY A 40 -3.03 -15.91 -2.49
N CYS A 41 -2.71 -15.93 -1.18
CA CYS A 41 -1.75 -16.88 -0.61
C CYS A 41 -2.17 -18.35 -0.78
N LEU A 42 -3.44 -18.67 -0.61
CA LEU A 42 -3.95 -20.03 -0.83
C LEU A 42 -3.90 -20.40 -2.33
N SER A 43 -4.34 -19.48 -3.18
CA SER A 43 -4.30 -19.68 -4.63
C SER A 43 -2.87 -19.86 -5.15
N SER A 44 -1.92 -19.05 -4.71
CA SER A 44 -0.52 -19.17 -5.13
C SER A 44 0.10 -20.49 -4.65
N THR A 45 -0.19 -20.92 -3.43
CA THR A 45 0.28 -22.23 -2.91
C THR A 45 -0.23 -23.40 -3.75
N MET A 46 -1.43 -23.30 -4.32
CA MET A 46 -2.01 -24.37 -5.14
C MET A 46 -1.56 -24.33 -6.60
N LEU A 47 -1.24 -23.15 -7.13
CA LEU A 47 -1.00 -22.93 -8.57
C LEU A 47 0.44 -22.58 -8.91
N LYS A 48 1.27 -22.24 -7.91
CA LYS A 48 2.65 -21.82 -8.06
C LYS A 48 3.54 -22.58 -7.08
N ASP A 49 4.84 -22.54 -7.31
CA ASP A 49 5.84 -23.19 -6.45
C ASP A 49 6.15 -22.38 -5.16
N HIS A 50 5.54 -21.20 -5.00
CA HIS A 50 5.76 -20.31 -3.85
C HIS A 50 4.47 -19.62 -3.42
N VAL A 51 4.44 -19.17 -2.16
CA VAL A 51 3.32 -18.42 -1.60
C VAL A 51 3.48 -16.91 -1.88
N GLU A 52 2.41 -16.23 -2.26
CA GLU A 52 2.38 -14.78 -2.47
C GLU A 52 1.30 -14.13 -1.61
N CYS A 53 1.51 -12.87 -1.22
CA CYS A 53 0.50 -12.05 -0.57
C CYS A 53 0.22 -10.80 -1.38
N GLY A 54 -1.05 -10.50 -1.65
CA GLY A 54 -1.45 -9.30 -2.40
C GLY A 54 -1.20 -7.98 -1.65
N ILE A 55 -0.87 -8.04 -0.35
CA ILE A 55 -0.63 -6.86 0.50
C ILE A 55 0.80 -6.83 1.04
N ASN A 56 1.44 -7.98 1.23
CA ASN A 56 2.84 -8.07 1.65
C ASN A 56 3.71 -8.45 0.44
N PRO A 57 4.39 -7.49 -0.20
CA PRO A 57 5.24 -7.80 -1.35
C PRO A 57 6.50 -8.58 -0.97
N SER A 58 6.93 -8.50 0.30
CA SER A 58 8.17 -9.15 0.77
C SER A 58 7.95 -10.57 1.31
N LEU A 59 6.73 -11.12 1.18
CA LEU A 59 6.45 -12.49 1.65
C LEU A 59 7.35 -13.49 0.91
N THR A 60 8.10 -14.28 1.66
CA THR A 60 9.12 -15.26 1.21
C THR A 60 10.46 -14.66 0.73
N SER A 61 10.60 -13.34 0.73
CA SER A 61 11.84 -12.63 0.39
C SER A 61 12.27 -11.61 1.45
N GLU A 62 11.78 -11.77 2.68
CA GLU A 62 12.00 -10.82 3.78
C GLU A 62 13.49 -10.58 4.09
N ASN A 63 14.34 -11.59 3.84
CA ASN A 63 15.79 -11.48 4.04
C ASN A 63 16.51 -10.81 2.86
N GLU A 64 15.90 -10.79 1.68
CA GLU A 64 16.49 -10.28 0.43
C GLU A 64 16.05 -8.83 0.17
N GLU A 65 14.82 -8.49 0.56
CA GLU A 65 14.23 -7.17 0.33
C GLU A 65 14.47 -6.20 1.49
N THR A 66 15.70 -6.13 1.99
CA THR A 66 16.06 -5.00 2.86
C THR A 66 15.99 -3.72 2.05
N VAL A 67 15.16 -2.77 2.48
CA VAL A 67 15.09 -1.43 1.87
C VAL A 67 16.42 -0.73 2.11
N THR A 68 17.36 -0.87 1.17
CA THR A 68 18.67 -0.26 1.26
C THR A 68 18.60 1.23 0.89
N PRO A 69 19.26 2.12 1.64
CA PRO A 69 19.36 3.52 1.27
C PRO A 69 19.98 3.69 -0.13
N ALA A 70 19.46 4.63 -0.90
CA ALA A 70 20.02 4.98 -2.19
C ALA A 70 21.38 5.69 -1.99
N THR A 71 22.34 5.42 -2.86
CA THR A 71 23.65 6.10 -2.83
C THR A 71 23.53 7.60 -3.16
N ILE A 72 22.54 7.96 -3.98
CA ILE A 72 22.26 9.33 -4.39
C ILE A 72 20.77 9.59 -4.21
N SER A 73 20.42 10.63 -3.41
CA SER A 73 19.03 11.07 -3.25
C SER A 73 18.56 11.76 -4.53
N GLN A 74 17.40 11.39 -5.01
CA GLN A 74 16.77 11.94 -6.20
C GLN A 74 15.42 12.56 -5.87
N ASN A 75 14.96 13.48 -6.71
CA ASN A 75 13.65 14.11 -6.63
C ASN A 75 12.67 13.31 -7.50
N ILE A 76 11.70 12.62 -6.88
CA ILE A 76 10.84 11.66 -7.57
C ILE A 76 9.37 12.06 -7.41
N LEU A 77 8.68 12.12 -8.55
CA LEU A 77 7.23 12.30 -8.58
C LEU A 77 6.53 10.94 -8.67
N VAL A 78 5.56 10.71 -7.78
CA VAL A 78 4.62 9.58 -7.86
C VAL A 78 3.24 10.14 -8.20
N ILE A 79 2.66 9.69 -9.31
CA ILE A 79 1.35 10.15 -9.80
C ILE A 79 0.29 9.11 -9.46
N GLY A 80 -0.60 9.44 -8.52
CA GLY A 80 -1.71 8.62 -8.06
C GLY A 80 -1.52 8.09 -6.65
N GLY A 81 -2.45 8.43 -5.77
CA GLY A 81 -2.49 8.08 -4.34
C GLY A 81 -3.23 6.78 -4.04
N GLY A 82 -3.33 5.86 -5.01
CA GLY A 82 -3.84 4.49 -4.79
C GLY A 82 -2.79 3.59 -4.14
N PRO A 83 -3.11 2.29 -3.88
CA PRO A 83 -2.21 1.38 -3.15
C PRO A 83 -0.83 1.26 -3.79
N ALA A 84 -0.73 1.22 -5.11
CA ALA A 84 0.55 1.14 -5.82
C ALA A 84 1.40 2.41 -5.61
N GLY A 85 0.79 3.59 -5.72
CA GLY A 85 1.49 4.85 -5.50
C GLY A 85 1.88 5.08 -4.05
N LEU A 86 1.02 4.69 -3.10
CA LEU A 86 1.31 4.77 -1.67
C LEU A 86 2.50 3.87 -1.30
N GLU A 87 2.53 2.63 -1.78
CA GLU A 87 3.66 1.73 -1.53
C GLU A 87 4.95 2.24 -2.20
N ALA A 88 4.89 2.67 -3.46
CA ALA A 88 6.03 3.25 -4.16
C ALA A 88 6.60 4.46 -3.42
N ALA A 89 5.73 5.41 -3.03
CA ALA A 89 6.14 6.61 -2.31
C ALA A 89 6.80 6.28 -0.96
N TYR A 90 6.24 5.32 -0.21
CA TYR A 90 6.80 4.87 1.05
C TYR A 90 8.20 4.27 0.87
N ILE A 91 8.37 3.31 -0.05
CA ILE A 91 9.66 2.64 -0.30
C ILE A 91 10.71 3.64 -0.77
N LEU A 92 10.37 4.55 -1.68
CA LEU A 92 11.28 5.59 -2.14
C LEU A 92 11.73 6.53 -1.02
N SER A 93 10.80 6.94 -0.15
CA SER A 93 11.13 7.76 1.02
C SER A 93 12.05 7.01 1.99
N LYS A 94 11.79 5.72 2.25
CA LYS A 94 12.67 4.87 3.09
C LYS A 94 14.07 4.70 2.49
N ARG A 95 14.19 4.75 1.17
CA ARG A 95 15.48 4.76 0.47
C ARG A 95 16.19 6.11 0.49
N GLY A 96 15.56 7.16 1.04
CA GLY A 96 16.17 8.49 1.19
C GLY A 96 15.97 9.43 -0.01
N HIS A 97 15.06 9.11 -0.93
CA HIS A 97 14.69 10.03 -2.01
C HIS A 97 13.75 11.14 -1.52
N LYS A 98 13.76 12.27 -2.23
CA LYS A 98 12.78 13.35 -2.07
C LYS A 98 11.54 12.99 -2.88
N VAL A 99 10.44 12.67 -2.22
CA VAL A 99 9.24 12.17 -2.88
C VAL A 99 8.12 13.20 -2.84
N THR A 100 7.51 13.45 -4.00
CA THR A 100 6.23 14.15 -4.15
C THR A 100 5.18 13.14 -4.62
N LEU A 101 4.10 12.98 -3.86
CA LEU A 101 2.94 12.17 -4.22
C LEU A 101 1.80 13.08 -4.64
N ALA A 102 1.46 13.08 -5.92
CA ALA A 102 0.36 13.86 -6.48
C ALA A 102 -0.88 12.99 -6.67
N GLU A 103 -2.02 13.42 -6.13
CA GLU A 103 -3.32 12.76 -6.26
C GLU A 103 -4.38 13.75 -6.76
N ARG A 104 -5.13 13.36 -7.80
CA ARG A 104 -6.17 14.20 -8.39
C ARG A 104 -7.41 14.40 -7.53
N HIS A 105 -7.65 13.47 -6.61
CA HIS A 105 -8.77 13.55 -5.67
C HIS A 105 -8.35 14.26 -4.37
N HIS A 106 -9.34 14.62 -3.56
CA HIS A 106 -9.14 15.22 -2.24
C HIS A 106 -8.71 14.21 -1.16
N THR A 107 -8.64 12.91 -1.50
CA THR A 107 -8.28 11.83 -0.56
C THR A 107 -7.33 10.84 -1.22
N LEU A 108 -6.44 10.26 -0.41
CA LEU A 108 -5.62 9.11 -0.76
C LEU A 108 -6.40 7.80 -0.62
N GLY A 109 -5.93 6.73 -1.27
CA GLY A 109 -6.48 5.38 -1.18
C GLY A 109 -7.01 4.82 -2.50
N GLY A 110 -7.37 5.69 -3.45
CA GLY A 110 -7.80 5.29 -4.79
C GLY A 110 -8.95 4.29 -4.79
N ALA A 111 -8.90 3.27 -5.64
CA ALA A 111 -9.95 2.26 -5.79
C ALA A 111 -10.20 1.40 -4.53
N MET A 112 -9.25 1.32 -3.59
CA MET A 112 -9.44 0.59 -2.33
C MET A 112 -10.51 1.20 -1.45
N ILE A 113 -10.77 2.51 -1.54
CA ILE A 113 -11.85 3.17 -0.80
C ILE A 113 -13.20 2.54 -1.21
N VAL A 114 -13.45 2.49 -2.51
CA VAL A 114 -14.70 1.92 -3.07
C VAL A 114 -14.79 0.42 -2.79
N ALA A 115 -13.67 -0.30 -2.89
CA ALA A 115 -13.62 -1.73 -2.57
C ALA A 115 -13.98 -2.04 -1.11
N GLY A 116 -13.80 -1.10 -0.20
CA GLY A 116 -14.14 -1.22 1.21
C GLY A 116 -15.59 -0.93 1.58
N TYR A 117 -16.44 -0.43 0.66
CA TYR A 117 -17.82 -0.07 0.97
C TYR A 117 -18.73 -1.26 1.34
N PRO A 118 -18.64 -2.43 0.69
CA PRO A 118 -19.47 -3.56 1.08
C PRO A 118 -19.18 -4.00 2.53
N ILE A 119 -20.22 -4.30 3.30
CA ILE A 119 -20.14 -4.67 4.73
C ILE A 119 -19.13 -5.81 4.97
N ALA A 120 -19.06 -6.79 4.08
CA ALA A 120 -18.13 -7.93 4.20
C ALA A 120 -16.67 -7.58 3.82
N LYS A 121 -16.38 -6.35 3.35
CA LYS A 121 -15.06 -5.93 2.84
C LYS A 121 -14.43 -4.78 3.64
N GLN A 122 -14.81 -4.61 4.89
CA GLN A 122 -14.26 -3.55 5.76
C GLN A 122 -12.73 -3.64 5.93
N HIS A 123 -12.13 -4.81 5.73
CA HIS A 123 -10.68 -4.99 5.75
C HIS A 123 -9.94 -4.14 4.71
N PHE A 124 -10.57 -3.84 3.56
CA PHE A 124 -10.00 -2.93 2.57
C PHE A 124 -9.86 -1.50 3.11
N ALA A 125 -10.83 -1.04 3.90
CA ALA A 125 -10.75 0.28 4.53
C ALA A 125 -9.63 0.35 5.58
N GLN A 126 -9.44 -0.73 6.36
CA GLN A 126 -8.34 -0.81 7.33
C GLN A 126 -6.98 -0.82 6.61
N THR A 127 -6.85 -1.61 5.55
CA THR A 127 -5.62 -1.64 4.73
C THR A 127 -5.35 -0.30 4.07
N THR A 128 -6.38 0.40 3.60
CA THR A 128 -6.23 1.76 3.06
C THR A 128 -5.68 2.71 4.10
N LYS A 129 -6.21 2.69 5.33
CA LYS A 129 -5.69 3.49 6.45
C LYS A 129 -4.23 3.18 6.75
N TYR A 130 -3.86 1.90 6.79
CA TYR A 130 -2.48 1.46 6.98
C TYR A 130 -1.52 2.05 5.94
N PHE A 131 -1.84 1.96 4.64
CA PHE A 131 -1.00 2.52 3.59
C PHE A 131 -0.88 4.05 3.69
N ILE A 132 -1.99 4.74 3.97
CA ILE A 132 -2.00 6.20 4.13
C ILE A 132 -1.15 6.61 5.33
N LYS A 133 -1.30 5.94 6.49
CA LYS A 133 -0.51 6.22 7.70
C LYS A 133 0.98 6.12 7.41
N ARG A 134 1.44 5.06 6.75
CA ARG A 134 2.86 4.87 6.39
C ARG A 134 3.43 6.04 5.59
N VAL A 135 2.65 6.59 4.66
CA VAL A 135 3.07 7.73 3.82
C VAL A 135 3.07 9.03 4.62
N ILE A 136 2.09 9.24 5.51
CA ILE A 136 2.03 10.42 6.38
C ILE A 136 3.18 10.42 7.38
N ASP A 137 3.54 9.26 7.94
CA ASP A 137 4.65 9.13 8.90
C ASP A 137 6.03 9.29 8.26
N CYS A 138 6.09 9.38 6.92
CA CYS A 138 7.31 9.65 6.16
C CYS A 138 7.38 11.11 5.70
N ASN A 139 8.61 11.58 5.42
CA ASN A 139 8.82 12.94 4.90
C ASN A 139 8.50 13.01 3.38
N ILE A 140 7.23 12.80 3.03
CA ILE A 140 6.71 12.80 1.66
C ILE A 140 5.86 14.05 1.47
N LYS A 141 6.13 14.81 0.39
CA LYS A 141 5.27 15.92 -0.01
C LYS A 141 4.01 15.38 -0.66
N ILE A 142 2.85 15.58 -0.05
CA ILE A 142 1.56 15.13 -0.56
C ILE A 142 0.81 16.30 -1.18
N GLU A 143 0.43 16.17 -2.44
CA GLU A 143 -0.34 17.15 -3.21
C GLU A 143 -1.68 16.55 -3.62
N LEU A 144 -2.73 16.87 -2.86
CA LEU A 144 -4.11 16.48 -3.17
C LEU A 144 -4.75 17.46 -4.14
N ASN A 145 -5.85 17.06 -4.79
CA ASN A 145 -6.55 17.83 -5.82
C ASN A 145 -5.64 18.28 -6.98
N THR A 146 -4.57 17.50 -7.25
CA THR A 146 -3.53 17.84 -8.21
C THR A 146 -3.59 16.93 -9.42
N ILE A 147 -3.88 17.50 -10.57
CA ILE A 147 -3.81 16.81 -11.86
C ILE A 147 -2.42 17.06 -12.44
N VAL A 148 -1.67 15.99 -12.63
CA VAL A 148 -0.36 16.08 -13.30
C VAL A 148 -0.57 16.00 -14.80
N ASP A 149 -0.48 17.14 -15.44
CA ASP A 149 -0.54 17.32 -16.90
C ASP A 149 0.78 17.93 -17.42
N GLN A 150 0.81 18.27 -18.70
CA GLN A 150 1.99 18.89 -19.31
C GLN A 150 2.33 20.26 -18.69
N ALA A 151 1.32 21.03 -18.27
CA ALA A 151 1.54 22.32 -17.63
C ALA A 151 2.19 22.14 -16.25
N TYR A 152 1.72 21.17 -15.45
CA TYR A 152 2.34 20.82 -14.18
C TYR A 152 3.80 20.40 -14.37
N LEU A 153 4.08 19.49 -15.30
CA LEU A 153 5.44 18.98 -15.54
C LEU A 153 6.40 20.04 -16.08
N SER A 154 5.90 21.04 -16.81
CA SER A 154 6.74 22.16 -17.28
C SER A 154 7.19 23.12 -16.17
N GLN A 155 6.46 23.15 -15.05
CA GLN A 155 6.74 24.02 -13.89
C GLN A 155 7.56 23.32 -12.79
N HIS A 156 7.70 22.01 -12.86
CA HIS A 156 8.35 21.21 -11.82
C HIS A 156 9.41 20.31 -12.45
N HIS A 157 10.56 20.22 -11.80
CA HIS A 157 11.63 19.32 -12.22
C HIS A 157 11.72 18.11 -11.32
N TYR A 158 11.67 16.92 -11.91
CA TYR A 158 11.85 15.63 -11.25
C TYR A 158 12.87 14.80 -11.99
N ASP A 159 13.71 14.06 -11.26
CA ASP A 159 14.68 13.13 -11.85
C ASP A 159 13.98 11.89 -12.42
N HIS A 160 12.91 11.43 -11.72
CA HIS A 160 12.08 10.30 -12.16
C HIS A 160 10.61 10.54 -11.88
N ILE A 161 9.77 9.90 -12.68
CA ILE A 161 8.31 9.91 -12.54
C ILE A 161 7.80 8.48 -12.49
N ILE A 162 7.01 8.16 -11.47
CA ILE A 162 6.30 6.87 -11.35
C ILE A 162 4.82 7.12 -11.61
N VAL A 163 4.27 6.44 -12.61
CA VAL A 163 2.85 6.54 -12.98
C VAL A 163 2.07 5.40 -12.32
N ALA A 164 1.24 5.74 -11.33
CA ALA A 164 0.42 4.80 -10.56
C ALA A 164 -1.08 5.20 -10.59
N THR A 165 -1.56 5.69 -11.73
CA THR A 165 -2.90 6.29 -11.90
C THR A 165 -4.06 5.29 -11.89
N GLY A 166 -3.76 3.99 -11.79
CA GLY A 166 -4.74 2.91 -11.74
C GLY A 166 -5.42 2.65 -13.09
N ALA A 167 -6.60 2.02 -13.03
CA ALA A 167 -7.38 1.63 -14.21
C ALA A 167 -8.80 2.21 -14.15
N LYS A 168 -9.45 2.29 -15.30
CA LYS A 168 -10.87 2.63 -15.41
C LYS A 168 -11.68 1.34 -15.59
N PRO A 169 -12.87 1.22 -14.96
CA PRO A 169 -13.76 0.10 -15.20
C PRO A 169 -14.17 0.01 -16.67
N LEU A 170 -14.12 -1.18 -17.23
CA LEU A 170 -14.68 -1.45 -18.55
C LEU A 170 -16.21 -1.34 -18.46
N ARG A 171 -16.80 -0.47 -19.29
CA ARG A 171 -18.26 -0.42 -19.49
C ARG A 171 -18.59 -1.19 -20.76
N LEU A 172 -19.35 -2.24 -20.62
CA LEU A 172 -19.87 -2.98 -21.78
C LEU A 172 -21.05 -2.20 -22.38
N ASP A 173 -21.09 -2.11 -23.72
CA ASP A 173 -22.14 -1.37 -24.44
C ASP A 173 -23.56 -1.94 -24.26
N ILE A 174 -23.65 -3.20 -23.80
CA ILE A 174 -24.92 -3.87 -23.48
C ILE A 174 -25.65 -3.27 -22.27
N PHE A 175 -24.99 -2.39 -21.49
CA PHE A 175 -25.58 -1.71 -20.32
C PHE A 175 -25.83 -0.21 -20.57
N LYS A 176 -26.03 0.18 -21.82
CA LYS A 176 -26.48 1.51 -22.19
C LYS A 176 -27.98 1.67 -22.05
#